data_54e0c245a7c9185fc37a36a965af58e4
#
_entry.id   54e0c245a7c9185fc37a36a965af58e4
#
_cell.length_a   1.000
_cell.length_b   1.000
_cell.length_c   1.000
_cell.angle_alpha   90.00
_cell.angle_beta   90.00
_cell.angle_gamma   90.00
#
_symmetry.space_group_name_H-M   'P 1'
#
loop_
_entity.id
_entity.type
_entity.pdbx_description
1 polymer ?
#
loop_
_entity_poly.entity_id
_entity_poly.type
_entity_poly.pdbx_seq_one_letter_code
_entity_poly.pdbx_strand_id
1 'polypeptide(L)'
;MTPEGTVNRAALPAIFNPEDMNALEQALRLKEQHPGSTVGVLTMGPPRAGEIIRQGLYRGADTGWLLTDRLFAGADTLATSYALATAIQKIGNVDIVVGGRQAIDGDTAQVGPQVAQKLGLNQVTYAEEILKVEDGKALIRRVIDGGVETVEAPLPVVITVNGSAAPCRPQDARRVMKYKRATCPSERSLTPGPSPTGEGSDYSYLYEERPYHNLTQWSVADVDGDPQQCGLAGSPTKVKAVKNIAFQAKESKTLTAADEDINGLVQELLNEKIIG
;
A
#
# COMPACT_ATOMS: atom_id res chain seq x y z
N MET A 1 -18.96 4.21 6.33
CA MET A 1 -19.59 3.20 5.47
C MET A 1 -20.57 3.90 4.55
N THR A 2 -20.69 3.46 3.31
CA THR A 2 -21.78 3.86 2.43
C THR A 2 -23.04 3.05 2.78
N PRO A 3 -24.23 3.48 2.34
CA PRO A 3 -25.46 2.69 2.52
C PRO A 3 -25.35 1.26 1.96
N GLU A 4 -24.50 1.08 0.93
CA GLU A 4 -24.25 -0.21 0.27
C GLU A 4 -23.24 -1.09 1.03
N GLY A 5 -22.78 -0.68 2.23
CA GLY A 5 -21.86 -1.44 3.07
C GLY A 5 -20.39 -1.40 2.64
N THR A 6 -20.01 -0.50 1.75
CA THR A 6 -18.62 -0.28 1.36
C THR A 6 -17.97 0.83 2.20
N VAL A 7 -16.64 0.81 2.30
CA VAL A 7 -15.90 1.88 2.97
C VAL A 7 -16.03 3.18 2.18
N ASN A 8 -16.51 4.25 2.81
CA ASN A 8 -16.54 5.57 2.19
C ASN A 8 -15.13 6.18 2.16
N ARG A 9 -14.30 5.69 1.24
CA ARG A 9 -12.93 6.15 1.06
C ARG A 9 -12.85 7.63 0.67
N ALA A 10 -13.91 8.19 0.10
CA ALA A 10 -13.94 9.60 -0.25
C ALA A 10 -13.97 10.55 0.96
N ALA A 11 -14.49 10.08 2.09
CA ALA A 11 -14.58 10.87 3.32
C ALA A 11 -13.37 10.71 4.25
N LEU A 12 -12.46 9.76 3.96
CA LEU A 12 -11.30 9.47 4.79
C LEU A 12 -10.02 10.03 4.13
N PRO A 13 -9.04 10.51 4.92
CA PRO A 13 -7.74 10.88 4.37
C PRO A 13 -7.05 9.65 3.77
N ALA A 14 -6.29 9.85 2.69
CA ALA A 14 -5.38 8.83 2.20
C ALA A 14 -4.17 8.76 3.16
N ILE A 15 -3.92 7.58 3.71
CA ILE A 15 -2.80 7.32 4.62
C ILE A 15 -1.87 6.34 3.93
N PHE A 16 -0.57 6.64 3.94
CA PHE A 16 0.44 5.71 3.48
C PHE A 16 0.45 4.50 4.44
N ASN A 17 0.27 3.31 3.90
CA ASN A 17 0.27 2.09 4.72
C ASN A 17 1.61 1.93 5.45
N PRO A 18 1.63 1.71 6.77
CA PRO A 18 2.88 1.65 7.53
C PRO A 18 3.88 0.60 7.03
N GLU A 19 3.44 -0.60 6.69
CA GLU A 19 4.31 -1.64 6.16
C GLU A 19 4.84 -1.31 4.75
N ASP A 20 4.06 -0.60 3.91
CA ASP A 20 4.55 -0.07 2.63
C ASP A 20 5.57 1.06 2.84
N MET A 21 5.48 1.82 3.93
CA MET A 21 6.55 2.76 4.29
C MET A 21 7.85 2.05 4.62
N ASN A 22 7.79 0.94 5.37
CA ASN A 22 8.97 0.12 5.63
C ASN A 22 9.54 -0.48 4.33
N ALA A 23 8.65 -0.91 3.42
CA ALA A 23 9.03 -1.37 2.09
C ALA A 23 9.74 -0.28 1.27
N LEU A 24 9.22 0.95 1.31
CA LEU A 24 9.86 2.11 0.67
C LEU A 24 11.27 2.35 1.23
N GLU A 25 11.48 2.24 2.54
CA GLU A 25 12.82 2.38 3.14
C GLU A 25 13.79 1.33 2.62
N GLN A 26 13.35 0.06 2.47
CA GLN A 26 14.19 -0.99 1.90
C GLN A 26 14.60 -0.64 0.45
N ALA A 27 13.65 -0.18 -0.37
CA ALA A 27 13.94 0.24 -1.73
C ALA A 27 14.90 1.44 -1.81
N LEU A 28 14.75 2.43 -0.91
CA LEU A 28 15.60 3.60 -0.86
C LEU A 28 17.04 3.25 -0.41
N ARG A 29 17.19 2.30 0.51
CA ARG A 29 18.52 1.78 0.91
C ARG A 29 19.21 1.07 -0.23
N LEU A 30 18.47 0.23 -0.98
CA LEU A 30 19.02 -0.41 -2.18
C LEU A 30 19.46 0.63 -3.22
N LYS A 31 18.67 1.67 -3.45
CA LYS A 31 19.04 2.76 -4.35
C LYS A 31 20.35 3.45 -3.94
N GLU A 32 20.59 3.63 -2.66
CA GLU A 32 21.83 4.21 -2.14
C GLU A 32 23.04 3.28 -2.33
N GLN A 33 22.82 1.97 -2.22
CA GLN A 33 23.86 0.94 -2.43
C GLN A 33 24.19 0.74 -3.92
N HIS A 34 23.24 1.03 -4.82
CA HIS A 34 23.36 0.80 -6.26
C HIS A 34 23.18 2.11 -7.04
N PRO A 35 24.25 2.92 -7.22
CA PRO A 35 24.20 4.17 -7.98
C PRO A 35 23.66 3.93 -9.40
N GLY A 36 22.72 4.77 -9.82
CA GLY A 36 22.04 4.65 -11.12
C GLY A 36 20.71 3.89 -11.07
N SER A 37 20.39 3.22 -9.96
CA SER A 37 19.07 2.63 -9.77
C SER A 37 18.00 3.70 -9.47
N THR A 38 16.75 3.36 -9.73
CA THR A 38 15.60 4.25 -9.52
C THR A 38 14.53 3.56 -8.67
N VAL A 39 13.82 4.35 -7.87
CA VAL A 39 12.69 3.88 -7.05
C VAL A 39 11.41 4.58 -7.49
N GLY A 40 10.41 3.79 -7.86
CA GLY A 40 9.07 4.26 -8.21
C GLY A 40 8.01 3.83 -7.20
N VAL A 41 6.99 4.66 -7.00
CA VAL A 41 5.83 4.36 -6.15
C VAL A 41 4.63 4.09 -7.03
N LEU A 42 4.06 2.89 -6.92
CA LEU A 42 2.82 2.52 -7.59
C LEU A 42 1.71 2.40 -6.55
N THR A 43 0.58 3.06 -6.79
CA THR A 43 -0.60 2.94 -5.92
C THR A 43 -1.87 2.88 -6.76
N MET A 44 -2.87 2.13 -6.28
CA MET A 44 -4.20 2.06 -6.86
C MET A 44 -5.21 2.68 -5.89
N GLY A 45 -6.00 3.63 -6.37
CA GLY A 45 -6.97 4.29 -5.52
C GLY A 45 -7.71 5.44 -6.20
N PRO A 46 -8.56 6.15 -5.43
CA PRO A 46 -9.21 7.35 -5.92
C PRO A 46 -8.18 8.47 -6.21
N PRO A 47 -8.56 9.53 -6.93
CA PRO A 47 -7.64 10.62 -7.31
C PRO A 47 -6.78 11.15 -6.15
N ARG A 48 -7.35 11.29 -4.94
CA ARG A 48 -6.61 11.73 -3.75
C ARG A 48 -5.44 10.82 -3.32
N ALA A 49 -5.36 9.58 -3.82
CA ALA A 49 -4.23 8.69 -3.56
C ALA A 49 -2.93 9.21 -4.20
N GLY A 50 -2.96 10.25 -5.05
CA GLY A 50 -1.80 11.01 -5.47
C GLY A 50 -0.97 11.55 -4.29
N GLU A 51 -1.58 11.77 -3.12
CA GLU A 51 -0.88 12.13 -1.89
C GLU A 51 0.14 11.06 -1.46
N ILE A 52 -0.19 9.78 -1.63
CA ILE A 52 0.72 8.67 -1.30
C ILE A 52 1.98 8.73 -2.18
N ILE A 53 1.82 9.04 -3.47
CA ILE A 53 2.95 9.23 -4.39
C ILE A 53 3.82 10.41 -3.91
N ARG A 54 3.22 11.55 -3.59
CA ARG A 54 3.96 12.71 -3.06
C ARG A 54 4.76 12.35 -1.82
N GLN A 55 4.16 11.64 -0.88
CA GLN A 55 4.84 11.21 0.33
C GLN A 55 6.05 10.30 0.06
N GLY A 56 5.96 9.43 -0.95
CA GLY A 56 7.09 8.64 -1.41
C GLY A 56 8.19 9.51 -2.05
N LEU A 57 7.79 10.45 -2.92
CA LEU A 57 8.70 11.42 -3.55
C LEU A 57 9.40 12.30 -2.50
N TYR A 58 8.73 12.71 -1.44
CA TYR A 58 9.33 13.50 -0.34
C TYR A 58 10.45 12.74 0.38
N ARG A 59 10.40 11.40 0.40
CA ARG A 59 11.36 10.53 1.09
C ARG A 59 12.51 10.04 0.21
N GLY A 60 12.42 10.22 -1.11
CA GLY A 60 13.54 9.85 -1.98
C GLY A 60 13.17 9.07 -3.24
N ALA A 61 11.92 8.65 -3.41
CA ALA A 61 11.46 8.05 -4.66
C ALA A 61 11.65 9.02 -5.84
N ASP A 62 11.85 8.48 -7.04
CA ASP A 62 12.15 9.27 -8.24
C ASP A 62 10.90 9.58 -9.05
N THR A 63 9.96 8.65 -9.07
CA THR A 63 8.73 8.73 -9.85
C THR A 63 7.57 8.04 -9.14
N GLY A 64 6.36 8.18 -9.70
CA GLY A 64 5.21 7.47 -9.18
C GLY A 64 4.07 7.39 -10.19
N TRP A 65 3.24 6.36 -10.01
CA TRP A 65 2.10 6.07 -10.87
C TRP A 65 0.85 5.86 -10.02
N LEU A 66 -0.23 6.53 -10.41
CA LEU A 66 -1.55 6.33 -9.83
C LEU A 66 -2.41 5.51 -10.79
N LEU A 67 -2.85 4.34 -10.35
CA LEU A 67 -3.94 3.62 -11.01
C LEU A 67 -5.27 4.15 -10.49
N THR A 68 -6.02 4.84 -11.33
CA THR A 68 -7.32 5.39 -10.95
C THR A 68 -8.30 5.32 -12.10
N ASP A 69 -9.37 4.55 -11.89
CA ASP A 69 -10.49 4.39 -12.80
C ASP A 69 -11.70 3.92 -11.98
N ARG A 70 -12.90 4.26 -12.43
CA ARG A 70 -14.15 3.71 -11.85
C ARG A 70 -14.22 2.19 -11.98
N LEU A 71 -13.63 1.64 -13.04
CA LEU A 71 -13.55 0.19 -13.28
C LEU A 71 -12.71 -0.55 -12.23
N PHE A 72 -11.82 0.12 -11.50
CA PHE A 72 -11.08 -0.50 -10.39
C PHE A 72 -11.89 -0.54 -9.07
N ALA A 73 -13.03 0.14 -9.01
CA ALA A 73 -13.79 0.24 -7.76
C ALA A 73 -14.35 -1.11 -7.30
N GLY A 74 -14.29 -1.37 -6.00
CA GLY A 74 -14.81 -2.59 -5.39
C GLY A 74 -13.99 -3.85 -5.67
N ALA A 75 -12.74 -3.69 -6.11
CA ALA A 75 -11.81 -4.80 -6.31
C ALA A 75 -11.55 -5.57 -5.01
N ASP A 76 -11.60 -6.89 -5.08
CA ASP A 76 -11.01 -7.78 -4.07
C ASP A 76 -9.50 -7.95 -4.31
N THR A 77 -8.85 -8.86 -3.58
CA THR A 77 -7.40 -9.08 -3.73
C THR A 77 -7.01 -9.60 -5.10
N LEU A 78 -7.86 -10.41 -5.74
CA LEU A 78 -7.60 -10.96 -7.08
C LEU A 78 -7.62 -9.88 -8.16
N ALA A 79 -8.66 -9.05 -8.17
CA ALA A 79 -8.80 -7.94 -9.12
C ALA A 79 -7.76 -6.84 -8.84
N THR A 80 -7.44 -6.57 -7.56
CA THR A 80 -6.39 -5.62 -7.18
C THR A 80 -5.02 -6.09 -7.69
N SER A 81 -4.67 -7.35 -7.46
CA SER A 81 -3.39 -7.90 -7.92
C SER A 81 -3.27 -7.93 -9.44
N TYR A 82 -4.39 -8.14 -10.15
CA TYR A 82 -4.43 -8.04 -11.61
C TYR A 82 -4.07 -6.63 -12.09
N ALA A 83 -4.75 -5.62 -11.57
CA ALA A 83 -4.51 -4.23 -11.94
C ALA A 83 -3.05 -3.79 -11.64
N LEU A 84 -2.51 -4.20 -10.50
CA LEU A 84 -1.12 -3.89 -10.14
C LEU A 84 -0.14 -4.63 -11.06
N ALA A 85 -0.38 -5.89 -11.38
CA ALA A 85 0.49 -6.66 -12.26
C ALA A 85 0.54 -6.08 -13.68
N THR A 86 -0.61 -5.69 -14.26
CA THR A 86 -0.64 -5.03 -15.58
C THR A 86 0.12 -3.71 -15.58
N ALA A 87 0.00 -2.91 -14.51
CA ALA A 87 0.76 -1.69 -14.37
C ALA A 87 2.27 -1.93 -14.25
N ILE A 88 2.70 -2.95 -13.49
CA ILE A 88 4.12 -3.31 -13.37
C ILE A 88 4.67 -3.79 -14.71
N GLN A 89 3.90 -4.56 -15.48
CA GLN A 89 4.27 -4.96 -16.85
C GLN A 89 4.46 -3.75 -17.76
N LYS A 90 3.57 -2.74 -17.65
CA LYS A 90 3.67 -1.49 -18.42
C LYS A 90 4.90 -0.66 -18.02
N ILE A 91 5.24 -0.62 -16.74
CA ILE A 91 6.47 0.05 -16.27
C ILE A 91 7.69 -0.61 -16.94
N GLY A 92 7.71 -1.93 -16.98
CA GLY A 92 8.80 -2.71 -17.60
C GLY A 92 10.14 -2.58 -16.87
N ASN A 93 11.04 -3.50 -17.15
CA ASN A 93 12.41 -3.48 -16.60
C ASN A 93 12.48 -3.28 -15.08
N VAL A 94 11.58 -3.95 -14.35
CA VAL A 94 11.52 -3.90 -12.90
C VAL A 94 12.29 -5.09 -12.33
N ASP A 95 13.38 -4.81 -11.60
CA ASP A 95 14.20 -5.86 -10.98
C ASP A 95 13.59 -6.35 -9.67
N ILE A 96 13.02 -5.43 -8.87
CA ILE A 96 12.44 -5.76 -7.56
C ILE A 96 11.12 -5.01 -7.37
N VAL A 97 10.08 -5.74 -7.03
CA VAL A 97 8.81 -5.18 -6.56
C VAL A 97 8.79 -5.34 -5.05
N VAL A 98 8.72 -4.21 -4.32
CA VAL A 98 8.68 -4.22 -2.85
C VAL A 98 7.37 -3.63 -2.40
N GLY A 99 6.65 -4.32 -1.54
CA GLY A 99 5.43 -3.84 -0.90
C GLY A 99 5.38 -4.21 0.58
N GLY A 100 4.48 -3.63 1.33
CA GLY A 100 4.16 -4.08 2.68
C GLY A 100 3.56 -5.49 2.65
N ARG A 101 3.63 -6.20 3.77
CA ARG A 101 3.03 -7.53 3.90
C ARG A 101 1.53 -7.50 3.61
N GLN A 102 0.85 -6.47 4.10
CA GLN A 102 -0.59 -6.31 3.93
C GLN A 102 -1.03 -4.84 4.02
N ALA A 103 -2.21 -4.54 3.48
CA ALA A 103 -2.86 -3.25 3.66
C ALA A 103 -3.61 -3.22 5.00
N ILE A 104 -3.60 -2.05 5.67
CA ILE A 104 -4.25 -1.85 6.98
C ILE A 104 -5.78 -1.88 6.93
N ASP A 105 -6.38 -1.80 5.76
CA ASP A 105 -7.84 -1.80 5.58
C ASP A 105 -8.43 -3.18 5.29
N GLY A 106 -7.64 -4.09 4.75
CA GLY A 106 -8.09 -5.43 4.34
C GLY A 106 -7.45 -6.58 5.10
N ASP A 107 -6.26 -6.41 5.64
CA ASP A 107 -5.49 -7.37 6.44
C ASP A 107 -5.41 -8.80 5.84
N THR A 108 -5.36 -8.91 4.51
CA THR A 108 -5.41 -10.22 3.85
C THR A 108 -4.04 -10.81 3.55
N ALA A 109 -2.99 -9.99 3.46
CA ALA A 109 -1.63 -10.36 3.06
C ALA A 109 -1.52 -11.13 1.71
N GLN A 110 -2.53 -11.01 0.84
CA GLN A 110 -2.65 -11.80 -0.40
C GLN A 110 -2.13 -11.06 -1.63
N VAL A 111 -2.21 -9.72 -1.66
CA VAL A 111 -1.97 -8.95 -2.89
C VAL A 111 -0.55 -9.13 -3.40
N GLY A 112 0.47 -9.03 -2.55
CA GLY A 112 1.88 -9.22 -2.93
C GLY A 112 2.12 -10.59 -3.58
N PRO A 113 1.79 -11.71 -2.90
CA PRO A 113 1.90 -13.05 -3.47
C PRO A 113 1.13 -13.24 -4.79
N GLN A 114 -0.07 -12.68 -4.89
CA GLN A 114 -0.87 -12.76 -6.13
C GLN A 114 -0.25 -11.95 -7.28
N VAL A 115 0.36 -10.79 -6.99
CA VAL A 115 1.13 -10.01 -7.98
C VAL A 115 2.31 -10.82 -8.48
N ALA A 116 3.06 -11.46 -7.58
CA ALA A 116 4.17 -12.33 -7.96
C ALA A 116 3.72 -13.46 -8.90
N GLN A 117 2.63 -14.14 -8.54
CA GLN A 117 2.05 -15.22 -9.36
C GLN A 117 1.63 -14.74 -10.75
N LYS A 118 0.97 -13.57 -10.83
CA LYS A 118 0.51 -13.00 -12.11
C LYS A 118 1.67 -12.56 -13.01
N LEU A 119 2.76 -12.12 -12.42
CA LEU A 119 3.98 -11.74 -13.13
C LEU A 119 4.90 -12.92 -13.44
N GLY A 120 4.63 -14.11 -12.88
CA GLY A 120 5.51 -15.28 -13.00
C GLY A 120 6.85 -15.09 -12.30
N LEU A 121 6.89 -14.30 -11.23
CA LEU A 121 8.09 -13.96 -10.47
C LEU A 121 8.21 -14.78 -9.19
N ASN A 122 9.45 -14.99 -8.76
CA ASN A 122 9.70 -15.48 -7.41
C ASN A 122 9.21 -14.47 -6.36
N GLN A 123 8.91 -14.97 -5.16
CA GLN A 123 8.50 -14.10 -4.06
C GLN A 123 9.20 -14.46 -2.75
N VAL A 124 9.47 -13.46 -1.95
CA VAL A 124 9.92 -13.60 -0.56
C VAL A 124 9.00 -12.77 0.32
N THR A 125 8.30 -13.45 1.24
CA THR A 125 7.32 -12.80 2.12
C THR A 125 7.90 -12.58 3.51
N TYR A 126 7.30 -11.64 4.27
CA TYR A 126 7.70 -11.31 5.64
C TYR A 126 9.16 -10.85 5.76
N ALA A 127 9.69 -10.20 4.75
CA ALA A 127 11.05 -9.66 4.78
C ALA A 127 11.19 -8.60 5.88
N GLU A 128 12.29 -8.69 6.62
CA GLU A 128 12.69 -7.71 7.62
C GLU A 128 13.77 -6.79 7.08
N GLU A 129 14.65 -7.34 6.23
CA GLU A 129 15.74 -6.58 5.61
C GLU A 129 16.19 -7.21 4.30
N ILE A 130 16.40 -6.39 3.28
CA ILE A 130 17.12 -6.78 2.07
C ILE A 130 18.60 -6.48 2.33
N LEU A 131 19.38 -7.53 2.59
CA LEU A 131 20.76 -7.40 3.04
C LEU A 131 21.70 -6.91 1.92
N LYS A 132 21.53 -7.48 0.72
CA LYS A 132 22.28 -7.09 -0.48
C LYS A 132 21.60 -7.58 -1.76
N VAL A 133 21.97 -6.95 -2.86
CA VAL A 133 21.63 -7.39 -4.21
C VAL A 133 22.95 -7.48 -4.98
N GLU A 134 23.27 -8.64 -5.54
CA GLU A 134 24.54 -8.91 -6.19
C GLU A 134 24.38 -10.08 -7.16
N ASP A 135 25.08 -10.07 -8.28
CA ASP A 135 25.09 -11.16 -9.27
C ASP A 135 23.69 -11.62 -9.72
N GLY A 136 22.74 -10.69 -9.86
CA GLY A 136 21.37 -10.99 -10.25
C GLY A 136 20.53 -11.67 -9.18
N LYS A 137 20.92 -11.60 -7.91
CA LYS A 137 20.22 -12.19 -6.76
C LYS A 137 20.08 -11.20 -5.62
N ALA A 138 19.01 -11.36 -4.85
CA ALA A 138 18.78 -10.65 -3.60
C ALA A 138 18.94 -11.59 -2.42
N LEU A 139 19.72 -11.18 -1.41
CA LEU A 139 19.86 -11.86 -0.12
C LEU A 139 18.95 -11.15 0.87
N ILE A 140 17.98 -11.86 1.44
CA ILE A 140 16.88 -11.29 2.21
C ILE A 140 16.76 -12.01 3.54
N ARG A 141 16.73 -11.25 4.64
CA ARG A 141 16.38 -11.75 5.96
C ARG A 141 14.87 -11.61 6.14
N ARG A 142 14.20 -12.71 6.52
CA ARG A 142 12.74 -12.76 6.72
C ARG A 142 12.38 -13.39 8.05
N VAL A 143 11.22 -13.02 8.57
CA VAL A 143 10.64 -13.60 9.78
C VAL A 143 9.84 -14.85 9.42
N ILE A 144 10.00 -15.90 10.20
CA ILE A 144 9.23 -17.13 10.14
C ILE A 144 8.72 -17.49 11.54
N ASP A 145 7.83 -18.48 11.63
CA ASP A 145 7.38 -18.98 12.93
C ASP A 145 8.57 -19.56 13.71
N GLY A 146 8.82 -18.97 14.88
CA GLY A 146 9.90 -19.39 15.76
C GLY A 146 11.27 -18.80 15.47
N GLY A 147 11.42 -17.87 14.51
CA GLY A 147 12.71 -17.27 14.26
C GLY A 147 12.83 -16.41 13.02
N VAL A 148 14.04 -16.32 12.53
CA VAL A 148 14.39 -15.62 11.30
C VAL A 148 15.22 -16.54 10.40
N GLU A 149 15.07 -16.39 9.10
CA GLU A 149 15.93 -17.05 8.13
C GLU A 149 16.44 -16.08 7.08
N THR A 150 17.55 -16.44 6.45
CA THR A 150 18.11 -15.69 5.33
C THR A 150 17.97 -16.52 4.07
N VAL A 151 17.31 -15.95 3.05
CA VAL A 151 17.06 -16.61 1.77
C VAL A 151 17.71 -15.84 0.63
N GLU A 152 18.14 -16.54 -0.39
CA GLU A 152 18.62 -15.99 -1.64
C GLU A 152 17.54 -16.18 -2.72
N ALA A 153 17.18 -15.12 -3.42
CA ALA A 153 16.20 -15.15 -4.49
C ALA A 153 16.76 -14.52 -5.77
N PRO A 154 16.61 -15.19 -6.94
CA PRO A 154 17.01 -14.60 -8.21
C PRO A 154 16.10 -13.42 -8.59
N LEU A 155 16.67 -12.42 -9.26
CA LEU A 155 15.92 -11.31 -9.84
C LEU A 155 15.32 -11.71 -11.22
N PRO A 156 14.17 -11.17 -11.61
CA PRO A 156 13.33 -10.25 -10.81
C PRO A 156 12.55 -10.97 -9.69
N VAL A 157 12.25 -10.25 -8.61
CA VAL A 157 11.59 -10.81 -7.42
C VAL A 157 10.55 -9.86 -6.81
N VAL A 158 9.49 -10.42 -6.22
CA VAL A 158 8.52 -9.69 -5.40
C VAL A 158 8.83 -9.94 -3.92
N ILE A 159 8.95 -8.87 -3.15
CA ILE A 159 9.27 -8.92 -1.71
C ILE A 159 8.16 -8.24 -0.92
N THR A 160 7.61 -8.92 0.08
CA THR A 160 6.69 -8.25 1.02
C THR A 160 7.37 -8.06 2.37
N VAL A 161 7.35 -6.82 2.85
CA VAL A 161 8.10 -6.36 4.02
C VAL A 161 7.20 -6.36 5.25
N ASN A 162 7.72 -6.91 6.34
CA ASN A 162 7.02 -6.99 7.62
C ASN A 162 7.14 -5.68 8.41
N GLY A 163 6.20 -5.45 9.33
CA GLY A 163 6.21 -4.29 10.23
C GLY A 163 7.39 -4.22 11.20
N SER A 164 8.12 -5.32 11.42
CA SER A 164 9.37 -5.34 12.20
C SER A 164 10.59 -4.75 11.45
N ALA A 165 10.48 -4.53 10.15
CA ALA A 165 11.53 -3.90 9.36
C ALA A 165 11.78 -2.46 9.80
N ALA A 166 12.96 -1.94 9.44
CA ALA A 166 13.34 -0.58 9.81
C ALA A 166 12.30 0.46 9.35
N PRO A 167 11.96 1.43 10.22
CA PRO A 167 11.00 2.48 9.88
C PRO A 167 11.52 3.36 8.74
N CYS A 168 10.59 3.90 7.95
CA CYS A 168 10.93 4.78 6.86
C CYS A 168 11.54 6.11 7.36
N ARG A 169 12.52 6.58 6.62
CA ARG A 169 13.15 7.89 6.84
C ARG A 169 12.14 9.04 6.80
N PRO A 170 12.43 10.15 7.51
CA PRO A 170 11.59 11.35 7.44
C PRO A 170 11.62 11.96 6.03
N GLN A 171 10.67 12.87 5.79
CA GLN A 171 10.58 13.64 4.55
C GLN A 171 11.74 14.64 4.44
N ASP A 172 12.37 14.73 3.28
CA ASP A 172 13.37 15.75 2.97
C ASP A 172 12.71 17.08 2.62
N ALA A 173 13.09 18.16 3.30
CA ALA A 173 12.47 19.48 3.12
C ALA A 173 12.62 20.03 1.69
N ARG A 174 13.73 19.77 1.00
CA ARG A 174 13.95 20.22 -0.39
C ARG A 174 13.02 19.47 -1.32
N ARG A 175 12.84 18.16 -1.10
CA ARG A 175 11.94 17.32 -1.89
C ARG A 175 10.47 17.71 -1.64
N VAL A 176 10.10 18.00 -0.40
CA VAL A 176 8.78 18.54 -0.08
C VAL A 176 8.53 19.84 -0.85
N MET A 177 9.45 20.79 -0.82
CA MET A 177 9.33 22.05 -1.57
C MET A 177 9.25 21.83 -3.08
N LYS A 178 9.95 20.82 -3.61
CA LYS A 178 9.91 20.46 -5.03
C LYS A 178 8.55 19.87 -5.43
N TYR A 179 8.02 18.92 -4.66
CA TYR A 179 6.89 18.07 -5.09
C TYR A 179 5.55 18.40 -4.43
N LYS A 180 5.46 19.33 -3.48
CA LYS A 180 4.21 19.67 -2.75
C LYS A 180 3.04 20.10 -3.65
N ARG A 181 3.33 20.53 -4.87
CA ARG A 181 2.33 20.92 -5.88
C ARG A 181 2.17 19.89 -6.99
N ALA A 182 2.87 18.76 -6.88
CA ALA A 182 2.73 17.69 -7.86
C ALA A 182 1.35 17.04 -7.73
N THR A 183 0.62 16.90 -8.82
CA THR A 183 -0.75 16.35 -8.84
C THR A 183 -0.98 15.46 -10.06
N CYS A 184 -1.92 14.55 -9.93
CA CYS A 184 -2.46 13.78 -11.06
C CYS A 184 -3.54 14.60 -11.80
N PRO A 185 -3.78 14.32 -13.09
CA PRO A 185 -4.84 15.00 -13.85
C PRO A 185 -6.22 14.96 -13.20
N SER A 186 -6.63 13.81 -12.67
CA SER A 186 -7.91 13.66 -11.99
C SER A 186 -7.99 14.37 -10.63
N GLU A 187 -6.87 14.57 -9.97
CA GLU A 187 -6.79 15.31 -8.71
C GLU A 187 -7.02 16.81 -8.92
N ARG A 188 -6.55 17.36 -10.05
CA ARG A 188 -6.76 18.77 -10.44
C ARG A 188 -8.23 19.10 -10.63
N SER A 189 -8.99 18.16 -11.18
CA SER A 189 -10.44 18.35 -11.40
C SER A 189 -11.26 18.37 -10.11
N LEU A 190 -10.70 17.92 -8.98
CA LEU A 190 -11.33 17.95 -7.66
C LEU A 190 -11.07 19.25 -6.90
N THR A 191 -10.07 20.02 -7.31
CA THR A 191 -9.80 21.34 -6.71
C THR A 191 -10.77 22.35 -7.31
N PRO A 192 -11.48 23.16 -6.49
CA PRO A 192 -12.30 24.25 -7.04
C PRO A 192 -11.42 25.12 -7.93
N GLY A 193 -11.88 25.40 -9.13
CA GLY A 193 -11.24 26.40 -9.99
C GLY A 193 -11.11 27.75 -9.30
N PRO A 194 -10.43 28.72 -9.91
CA PRO A 194 -10.26 30.03 -9.31
C PRO A 194 -11.62 30.59 -8.85
N SER A 195 -11.63 31.08 -7.60
CA SER A 195 -12.84 31.73 -7.03
C SER A 195 -13.39 32.77 -8.00
N PRO A 196 -14.73 32.92 -8.10
CA PRO A 196 -15.33 34.02 -8.86
C PRO A 196 -14.82 35.41 -8.47
N THR A 197 -14.16 35.53 -7.30
CA THR A 197 -13.54 36.75 -6.79
C THR A 197 -12.09 36.96 -7.28
N GLY A 198 -11.56 36.08 -8.14
CA GLY A 198 -10.22 36.24 -8.73
C GLY A 198 -9.04 35.88 -7.84
N GLU A 199 -9.27 35.36 -6.63
CA GLU A 199 -8.21 35.01 -5.67
C GLU A 199 -7.68 33.56 -5.82
N GLY A 200 -8.15 32.80 -6.79
CA GLY A 200 -7.61 31.48 -7.15
C GLY A 200 -6.42 31.65 -8.08
N SER A 201 -5.21 31.38 -7.62
CA SER A 201 -4.04 31.37 -8.48
C SER A 201 -4.17 30.22 -9.50
N ASP A 202 -4.24 30.56 -10.79
CA ASP A 202 -4.09 29.58 -11.85
C ASP A 202 -2.64 29.07 -11.84
N TYR A 203 -2.43 27.82 -11.45
CA TYR A 203 -1.13 27.17 -11.41
C TYR A 203 -0.86 26.31 -12.66
N SER A 204 -1.70 26.41 -13.72
CA SER A 204 -1.56 25.60 -14.94
C SER A 204 -0.19 25.74 -15.58
N TYR A 205 0.38 26.95 -15.60
CA TYR A 205 1.72 27.22 -16.12
C TYR A 205 2.83 26.43 -15.41
N LEU A 206 2.64 26.07 -14.13
CA LEU A 206 3.64 25.30 -13.37
C LEU A 206 3.84 23.88 -13.89
N TYR A 207 2.84 23.30 -14.54
CA TYR A 207 2.92 21.95 -15.09
C TYR A 207 3.68 21.91 -16.41
N GLU A 208 3.71 23.01 -17.14
CA GLU A 208 4.50 23.16 -18.37
C GLU A 208 5.97 23.47 -18.03
N GLU A 209 6.21 24.44 -17.14
CA GLU A 209 7.55 24.81 -16.70
C GLU A 209 8.25 23.75 -15.85
N ARG A 210 7.48 22.95 -15.14
CA ARG A 210 7.97 21.96 -14.17
C ARG A 210 7.32 20.60 -14.39
N PRO A 211 7.77 19.83 -15.37
CA PRO A 211 7.18 18.50 -15.69
C PRO A 211 7.10 17.54 -14.51
N TYR A 212 7.99 17.68 -13.52
CA TYR A 212 7.98 16.87 -12.31
C TYR A 212 6.76 17.12 -11.39
N HIS A 213 5.96 18.17 -11.67
CA HIS A 213 4.66 18.38 -11.03
C HIS A 213 3.54 17.51 -11.63
N ASN A 214 3.75 16.93 -12.82
CA ASN A 214 2.80 16.03 -13.43
C ASN A 214 3.04 14.61 -12.93
N LEU A 215 2.21 14.14 -11.99
CA LEU A 215 2.21 12.75 -11.58
C LEU A 215 1.53 11.90 -12.66
N THR A 216 2.14 10.76 -12.96
CA THR A 216 1.58 9.83 -13.94
C THR A 216 0.32 9.18 -13.40
N GLN A 217 -0.74 9.19 -14.21
CA GLN A 217 -2.00 8.56 -13.92
C GLN A 217 -2.34 7.58 -15.03
N TRP A 218 -2.84 6.40 -14.66
CA TRP A 218 -3.26 5.37 -15.58
C TRP A 218 -4.67 4.86 -15.25
N SER A 219 -5.47 4.71 -16.29
CA SER A 219 -6.76 4.01 -16.30
C SER A 219 -6.57 2.53 -16.63
N VAL A 220 -7.65 1.76 -16.65
CA VAL A 220 -7.64 0.36 -17.14
C VAL A 220 -7.12 0.28 -18.56
N ALA A 221 -7.58 1.20 -19.45
CA ALA A 221 -7.14 1.24 -20.84
C ALA A 221 -5.64 1.58 -20.99
N ASP A 222 -5.12 2.46 -20.14
CA ASP A 222 -3.70 2.84 -20.19
C ASP A 222 -2.77 1.68 -19.88
N VAL A 223 -3.20 0.71 -19.07
CA VAL A 223 -2.41 -0.48 -18.70
C VAL A 223 -2.77 -1.72 -19.51
N ASP A 224 -3.50 -1.56 -20.62
CA ASP A 224 -4.00 -2.65 -21.46
C ASP A 224 -4.76 -3.72 -20.65
N GLY A 225 -5.46 -3.25 -19.60
CA GLY A 225 -6.17 -4.13 -18.67
C GLY A 225 -7.51 -4.60 -19.25
N ASP A 226 -7.87 -5.86 -18.97
CA ASP A 226 -9.19 -6.40 -19.27
C ASP A 226 -10.21 -5.91 -18.22
N PRO A 227 -11.23 -5.12 -18.61
CA PRO A 227 -12.25 -4.65 -17.68
C PRO A 227 -12.99 -5.76 -16.93
N GLN A 228 -13.08 -6.98 -17.51
CA GLN A 228 -13.71 -8.13 -16.86
C GLN A 228 -12.89 -8.71 -15.70
N GLN A 229 -11.61 -8.39 -15.63
CA GLN A 229 -10.71 -8.78 -14.54
C GLN A 229 -10.46 -7.65 -13.52
N CYS A 230 -11.11 -6.49 -13.70
CA CYS A 230 -10.96 -5.32 -12.85
C CYS A 230 -12.17 -5.12 -11.93
N GLY A 231 -11.92 -4.48 -10.77
CA GLY A 231 -12.96 -4.04 -9.85
C GLY A 231 -13.95 -5.12 -9.46
N LEU A 232 -15.24 -4.76 -9.38
CA LEU A 232 -16.31 -5.71 -9.03
C LEU A 232 -16.51 -6.80 -10.09
N ALA A 233 -16.21 -6.54 -11.36
CA ALA A 233 -16.36 -7.54 -12.43
C ALA A 233 -15.31 -8.65 -12.28
N GLY A 234 -14.07 -8.29 -11.93
CA GLY A 234 -12.98 -9.22 -11.73
C GLY A 234 -12.90 -9.84 -10.34
N SER A 235 -13.82 -9.49 -9.43
CA SER A 235 -13.81 -9.93 -8.04
C SER A 235 -14.75 -11.11 -7.82
N PRO A 236 -14.24 -12.35 -7.63
CA PRO A 236 -15.06 -13.48 -7.21
C PRO A 236 -15.64 -13.32 -5.81
N THR A 237 -15.00 -12.54 -4.95
CA THR A 237 -15.46 -12.25 -3.58
C THR A 237 -16.36 -11.03 -3.58
N LYS A 238 -17.57 -11.18 -2.99
CA LYS A 238 -18.54 -10.08 -2.85
C LYS A 238 -18.91 -9.91 -1.38
N VAL A 239 -18.73 -8.68 -0.86
CA VAL A 239 -19.16 -8.35 0.49
C VAL A 239 -20.70 -8.35 0.53
N LYS A 240 -21.29 -9.27 1.28
CA LYS A 240 -22.75 -9.39 1.43
C LYS A 240 -23.32 -8.38 2.42
N ALA A 241 -22.63 -8.16 3.53
CA ALA A 241 -23.03 -7.20 4.55
C ALA A 241 -21.84 -6.87 5.45
N VAL A 242 -21.82 -5.66 5.98
CA VAL A 242 -20.89 -5.22 7.02
C VAL A 242 -21.69 -4.85 8.25
N LYS A 243 -21.35 -5.45 9.41
CA LYS A 243 -21.94 -5.10 10.70
C LYS A 243 -20.88 -4.40 11.53
N ASN A 244 -21.20 -3.21 12.01
CA ASN A 244 -20.36 -2.56 13.02
C ASN A 244 -20.58 -3.27 14.35
N ILE A 245 -19.53 -3.92 14.86
CA ILE A 245 -19.52 -4.45 16.22
C ILE A 245 -18.92 -3.35 17.09
N ALA A 246 -19.76 -2.64 17.83
CA ALA A 246 -19.28 -1.77 18.89
C ALA A 246 -18.88 -2.67 20.06
N PHE A 247 -17.61 -2.69 20.40
CA PHE A 247 -17.16 -3.29 21.65
C PHE A 247 -17.73 -2.46 22.79
N GLN A 248 -18.75 -2.99 23.46
CA GLN A 248 -19.17 -2.45 24.75
C GLN A 248 -18.24 -3.05 25.79
N ALA A 249 -17.58 -2.19 26.55
CA ALA A 249 -16.85 -2.66 27.72
C ALA A 249 -17.85 -3.38 28.63
N LYS A 250 -17.62 -4.67 28.90
CA LYS A 250 -18.36 -5.37 29.96
C LYS A 250 -18.08 -4.67 31.29
N GLU A 251 -19.02 -4.74 32.21
CA GLU A 251 -18.79 -4.23 33.57
C GLU A 251 -17.53 -4.86 34.17
N SER A 252 -16.67 -4.00 34.73
CA SER A 252 -15.44 -4.47 35.36
C SER A 252 -15.79 -5.32 36.59
N LYS A 253 -15.24 -6.53 36.68
CA LYS A 253 -15.33 -7.37 37.84
C LYS A 253 -14.11 -7.18 38.73
N THR A 254 -14.30 -6.93 39.99
CA THR A 254 -13.21 -6.96 40.98
C THR A 254 -13.14 -8.36 41.55
N LEU A 255 -11.98 -9.01 41.37
CA LEU A 255 -11.72 -10.36 41.83
C LEU A 255 -10.76 -10.29 43.02
N THR A 256 -10.90 -11.24 43.93
CA THR A 256 -9.97 -11.42 45.05
C THR A 256 -8.93 -12.50 44.70
N ALA A 257 -7.94 -12.69 45.56
CA ALA A 257 -6.94 -13.76 45.40
C ALA A 257 -7.48 -15.12 45.94
N ALA A 258 -8.79 -15.25 46.15
CA ALA A 258 -9.40 -16.52 46.56
C ALA A 258 -9.44 -17.51 45.39
N ASP A 259 -9.23 -18.80 45.67
CA ASP A 259 -9.20 -19.86 44.68
C ASP A 259 -10.50 -19.93 43.85
N GLU A 260 -11.64 -19.60 44.47
CA GLU A 260 -12.94 -19.57 43.77
C GLU A 260 -13.00 -18.49 42.70
N ASP A 261 -12.51 -17.29 42.99
CA ASP A 261 -12.46 -16.16 42.02
C ASP A 261 -11.49 -16.44 40.89
N ILE A 262 -10.33 -17.02 41.19
CA ILE A 262 -9.31 -17.39 40.21
C ILE A 262 -9.84 -18.47 39.28
N ASN A 263 -10.44 -19.53 39.83
CA ASN A 263 -11.04 -20.61 39.04
C ASN A 263 -12.22 -20.11 38.18
N GLY A 264 -13.04 -19.21 38.71
CA GLY A 264 -14.11 -18.56 37.97
C GLY A 264 -13.62 -17.77 36.79
N LEU A 265 -12.55 -16.98 36.96
CA LEU A 265 -11.91 -16.23 35.89
C LEU A 265 -11.35 -17.16 34.80
N VAL A 266 -10.61 -18.19 35.17
CA VAL A 266 -10.04 -19.15 34.22
C VAL A 266 -11.14 -19.83 33.41
N GLN A 267 -12.24 -20.25 34.06
CA GLN A 267 -13.38 -20.86 33.37
C GLN A 267 -14.06 -19.87 32.41
N GLU A 268 -14.20 -18.61 32.79
CA GLU A 268 -14.78 -17.58 31.92
C GLU A 268 -13.89 -17.36 30.68
N LEU A 269 -12.56 -17.24 30.85
CA LEU A 269 -11.61 -17.07 29.77
C LEU A 269 -11.58 -18.28 28.81
N LEU A 270 -11.69 -19.49 29.32
CA LEU A 270 -11.80 -20.72 28.52
C LEU A 270 -13.13 -20.77 27.74
N ASN A 271 -14.26 -20.46 28.41
CA ASN A 271 -15.58 -20.47 27.76
C ASN A 271 -15.69 -19.41 26.65
N GLU A 272 -15.05 -18.26 26.82
CA GLU A 272 -14.98 -17.18 25.82
C GLU A 272 -13.89 -17.41 24.76
N LYS A 273 -13.13 -18.50 24.84
CA LYS A 273 -12.03 -18.86 23.94
C LYS A 273 -10.94 -17.77 23.84
N ILE A 274 -10.67 -17.08 24.95
CA ILE A 274 -9.61 -16.10 25.07
C ILE A 274 -8.28 -16.80 25.37
N ILE A 275 -8.33 -17.89 26.12
CA ILE A 275 -7.23 -18.80 26.41
C ILE A 275 -7.65 -20.23 26.06
N GLY A 276 -6.72 -21.04 25.59
CA GLY A 276 -6.95 -22.45 25.25
C GLY A 276 -6.54 -22.81 23.86
#